data_445f292782225c3bac94b85d471760a4
#
_entry.id   445f292782225c3bac94b85d471760a4
#
_cell.length_a   1.000
_cell.length_b   1.000
_cell.length_c   1.000
_cell.angle_alpha   90.00
_cell.angle_beta   90.00
_cell.angle_gamma   90.00
#
_symmetry.space_group_name_H-M   'P 1'
#
loop_
_entity.id
_entity.type
_entity.pdbx_description
1 polymer ?
#
loop_
_entity_poly.entity_id
_entity_poly.type
_entity_poly.pdbx_seq_one_letter_code
_entity_poly.pdbx_strand_id
1 'polypeptide(L)'
;MISIEFTEEEKQALHHDRFHYPHPRVQQKMEAIWLKSQGLAHQEICRLTCISKPTLCSYLKDYQEGGIEKLKVVNFYRPESELAAYTSTIETYFRENPPASIKEAAAKIEDLTGIKRSETQVRKFLTSLGMKPRKVGMVPAKADPEQQEQFKKDKLEPVLDEAKAETRKVFSVDAAHFVLAPFLGILWSFIRVFVKAPAGRKRFNVLGALDVITHELISVTNDTYINALSVCELLRKLRERFPDIPITIILDNARYQKCRLVWELAAELNIELLYLPPYSPNLQLIERLWKFVKKKCLYSHYYDDFETFKSAIVEC
;
A
#
# COMPACT_ATOMS: atom_id res chain seq x y z
N MET A 1 13.16 -32.75 -51.78
CA MET A 1 12.49 -33.15 -50.51
C MET A 1 13.56 -33.03 -49.43
N ILE A 2 13.28 -32.36 -48.30
CA ILE A 2 14.28 -32.22 -47.24
C ILE A 2 14.47 -33.58 -46.59
N SER A 3 15.65 -34.19 -46.78
CA SER A 3 16.06 -35.42 -46.10
C SER A 3 16.82 -35.05 -44.83
N ILE A 4 16.46 -35.67 -43.74
CA ILE A 4 17.08 -35.43 -42.41
C ILE A 4 17.31 -36.79 -41.79
N GLU A 5 18.51 -37.03 -41.35
CA GLU A 5 18.85 -38.20 -40.55
C GLU A 5 18.70 -37.83 -39.06
N PHE A 6 18.15 -38.74 -38.27
CA PHE A 6 17.90 -38.54 -36.84
C PHE A 6 18.62 -39.63 -36.05
N THR A 7 19.34 -39.24 -35.03
CA THR A 7 19.91 -40.19 -34.07
C THR A 7 18.83 -40.69 -33.08
N GLU A 8 19.05 -41.83 -32.47
CA GLU A 8 18.10 -42.36 -31.48
C GLU A 8 17.97 -41.45 -30.25
N GLU A 9 19.04 -40.76 -29.87
CA GLU A 9 19.04 -39.79 -28.77
C GLU A 9 18.14 -38.59 -29.13
N GLU A 10 18.24 -38.05 -30.32
CA GLU A 10 17.39 -36.96 -30.80
C GLU A 10 15.92 -37.36 -30.86
N LYS A 11 15.62 -38.59 -31.35
CA LYS A 11 14.23 -39.10 -31.37
C LYS A 11 13.64 -39.16 -29.95
N GLN A 12 14.42 -39.62 -28.98
CA GLN A 12 14.00 -39.67 -27.57
C GLN A 12 13.78 -38.26 -26.98
N ALA A 13 14.69 -37.34 -27.27
CA ALA A 13 14.56 -35.95 -26.82
C ALA A 13 13.34 -35.25 -27.41
N LEU A 14 13.12 -35.43 -28.75
CA LEU A 14 11.92 -34.92 -29.43
C LEU A 14 10.63 -35.53 -28.84
N HIS A 15 10.64 -36.84 -28.57
CA HIS A 15 9.50 -37.53 -27.99
C HIS A 15 9.18 -37.04 -26.59
N HIS A 16 10.19 -36.72 -25.77
CA HIS A 16 10.00 -36.17 -24.45
C HIS A 16 9.49 -34.72 -24.51
N ASP A 17 10.20 -33.85 -25.24
CA ASP A 17 9.97 -32.40 -25.24
C ASP A 17 8.64 -32.01 -25.91
N ARG A 18 8.07 -32.81 -26.79
CA ARG A 18 6.74 -32.57 -27.41
C ARG A 18 5.61 -32.51 -26.38
N PHE A 19 5.77 -33.10 -25.21
CA PHE A 19 4.77 -33.09 -24.13
C PHE A 19 5.19 -32.27 -22.89
N HIS A 20 6.50 -32.22 -22.62
CA HIS A 20 7.00 -31.71 -21.35
C HIS A 20 7.66 -30.32 -21.47
N TYR A 21 7.91 -29.82 -22.68
CA TYR A 21 8.52 -28.49 -22.79
C TYR A 21 7.54 -27.40 -22.34
N PRO A 22 7.98 -26.38 -21.55
CA PRO A 22 7.08 -25.40 -20.96
C PRO A 22 6.27 -24.54 -21.94
N HIS A 23 6.74 -24.40 -23.19
CA HIS A 23 6.13 -23.52 -24.18
C HIS A 23 5.36 -24.28 -25.26
N PRO A 24 4.02 -24.11 -25.43
CA PRO A 24 3.19 -24.87 -26.34
C PRO A 24 3.65 -24.82 -27.82
N ARG A 25 4.17 -23.67 -28.28
CA ARG A 25 4.70 -23.55 -29.66
C ARG A 25 5.95 -24.38 -29.86
N VAL A 26 6.78 -24.59 -28.84
CA VAL A 26 7.94 -25.48 -28.94
C VAL A 26 7.48 -26.93 -28.94
N GLN A 27 6.50 -27.27 -28.11
CA GLN A 27 5.89 -28.62 -28.15
C GLN A 27 5.39 -28.95 -29.58
N GLN A 28 4.69 -28.01 -30.22
CA GLN A 28 4.23 -28.20 -31.62
C GLN A 28 5.37 -28.34 -32.61
N LYS A 29 6.48 -27.61 -32.45
CA LYS A 29 7.69 -27.79 -33.28
C LYS A 29 8.30 -29.18 -33.07
N MET A 30 8.44 -29.62 -31.79
CA MET A 30 8.99 -30.93 -31.44
C MET A 30 8.12 -32.06 -32.00
N GLU A 31 6.78 -31.94 -31.87
CA GLU A 31 5.83 -32.91 -32.44
C GLU A 31 5.98 -33.03 -33.93
N ALA A 32 6.06 -31.91 -34.68
CA ALA A 32 6.19 -31.94 -36.12
C ALA A 32 7.50 -32.60 -36.58
N ILE A 33 8.60 -32.34 -35.89
CA ILE A 33 9.92 -32.94 -36.20
C ILE A 33 9.97 -34.42 -35.77
N TRP A 34 9.36 -34.75 -34.64
CA TRP A 34 9.26 -36.16 -34.21
C TRP A 34 8.45 -37.00 -35.19
N LEU A 35 7.30 -36.52 -35.68
CA LEU A 35 6.53 -37.21 -36.73
C LEU A 35 7.34 -37.38 -38.01
N LYS A 36 8.19 -36.40 -38.34
CA LYS A 36 9.10 -36.52 -39.47
C LYS A 36 10.15 -37.64 -39.27
N SER A 37 10.68 -37.79 -38.05
CA SER A 37 11.61 -38.85 -37.70
C SER A 37 11.00 -40.26 -37.74
N GLN A 38 9.66 -40.34 -37.65
CA GLN A 38 8.89 -41.59 -37.84
C GLN A 38 8.60 -41.90 -39.32
N GLY A 39 9.11 -41.10 -40.26
CA GLY A 39 8.96 -41.32 -41.69
C GLY A 39 7.67 -40.79 -42.33
N LEU A 40 6.84 -40.05 -41.61
CA LEU A 40 5.58 -39.52 -42.12
C LEU A 40 5.80 -38.51 -43.27
N ALA A 41 4.88 -38.50 -44.20
CA ALA A 41 4.87 -37.53 -45.28
C ALA A 41 4.49 -36.14 -44.80
N HIS A 42 5.04 -35.06 -45.39
CA HIS A 42 4.77 -33.68 -45.01
C HIS A 42 3.28 -33.32 -44.96
N GLN A 43 2.49 -33.86 -45.87
CA GLN A 43 1.04 -33.62 -45.90
C GLN A 43 0.35 -34.21 -44.68
N GLU A 44 0.78 -35.36 -44.23
CA GLU A 44 0.23 -36.05 -43.07
C GLU A 44 0.65 -35.36 -41.77
N ILE A 45 1.91 -34.95 -41.67
CA ILE A 45 2.40 -34.14 -40.53
C ILE A 45 1.59 -32.85 -40.42
N CYS A 46 1.39 -32.12 -41.52
CA CYS A 46 0.60 -30.88 -41.52
C CYS A 46 -0.85 -31.14 -41.07
N ARG A 47 -1.45 -32.26 -41.47
CA ARG A 47 -2.80 -32.64 -41.03
C ARG A 47 -2.89 -32.93 -39.54
N LEU A 48 -1.93 -33.68 -39.01
CA LEU A 48 -1.91 -34.10 -37.60
C LEU A 48 -1.58 -32.93 -36.64
N THR A 49 -0.65 -32.06 -37.03
CA THR A 49 -0.19 -30.95 -36.21
C THR A 49 -0.94 -29.65 -36.48
N CYS A 50 -1.88 -29.62 -37.43
CA CYS A 50 -2.65 -28.44 -37.84
C CYS A 50 -1.77 -27.25 -38.24
N ILE A 51 -0.59 -27.50 -38.83
CA ILE A 51 0.30 -26.46 -39.37
C ILE A 51 0.31 -26.42 -40.87
N SER A 52 0.65 -25.26 -41.43
CA SER A 52 0.81 -25.12 -42.89
C SER A 52 2.13 -25.75 -43.40
N LYS A 53 2.17 -26.13 -44.68
CA LYS A 53 3.39 -26.68 -45.30
C LYS A 53 4.59 -25.73 -45.21
N PRO A 54 4.46 -24.39 -45.43
CA PRO A 54 5.57 -23.45 -45.20
C PRO A 54 6.09 -23.44 -43.75
N THR A 55 5.17 -23.55 -42.79
CA THR A 55 5.53 -23.61 -41.34
C THR A 55 6.33 -24.88 -41.02
N LEU A 56 5.90 -26.03 -41.54
CA LEU A 56 6.65 -27.28 -41.41
C LEU A 56 8.06 -27.16 -42.04
N CYS A 57 8.15 -26.60 -43.24
CA CYS A 57 9.43 -26.39 -43.90
C CYS A 57 10.36 -25.47 -43.10
N SER A 58 9.83 -24.45 -42.44
CA SER A 58 10.61 -23.61 -41.54
C SER A 58 11.14 -24.40 -40.33
N TYR A 59 10.32 -25.22 -39.69
CA TYR A 59 10.75 -26.05 -38.57
C TYR A 59 11.82 -27.07 -38.96
N LEU A 60 11.70 -27.67 -40.17
CA LEU A 60 12.71 -28.59 -40.71
C LEU A 60 14.04 -27.86 -40.97
N LYS A 61 14.01 -26.63 -41.48
CA LYS A 61 15.21 -25.81 -41.68
C LYS A 61 15.85 -25.43 -40.34
N ASP A 62 15.04 -24.97 -39.38
CA ASP A 62 15.52 -24.64 -38.02
C ASP A 62 16.25 -25.85 -37.41
N TYR A 63 15.67 -27.07 -37.59
CA TYR A 63 16.29 -28.28 -37.08
C TYR A 63 17.61 -28.63 -37.83
N GLN A 64 17.65 -28.47 -39.15
CA GLN A 64 18.88 -28.71 -39.92
C GLN A 64 20.00 -27.73 -39.56
N GLU A 65 19.67 -26.49 -39.26
CA GLU A 65 20.65 -25.44 -38.97
C GLU A 65 21.18 -25.47 -37.51
N GLY A 66 20.43 -25.98 -36.56
CA GLY A 66 20.84 -25.95 -35.16
C GLY A 66 20.19 -26.98 -34.25
N GLY A 67 19.65 -28.06 -34.84
CA GLY A 67 19.11 -29.19 -34.08
C GLY A 67 17.93 -28.82 -33.17
N ILE A 68 17.79 -29.61 -32.14
CA ILE A 68 16.73 -29.45 -31.13
C ILE A 68 16.84 -28.09 -30.43
N GLU A 69 18.04 -27.59 -30.16
CA GLU A 69 18.24 -26.32 -29.45
C GLU A 69 17.68 -25.11 -30.23
N LYS A 70 17.82 -25.14 -31.57
CA LYS A 70 17.23 -24.06 -32.39
C LYS A 70 15.71 -24.13 -32.44
N LEU A 71 15.11 -25.32 -32.35
CA LEU A 71 13.67 -25.47 -32.23
C LEU A 71 13.11 -24.87 -30.95
N LYS A 72 13.88 -24.90 -29.83
CA LYS A 72 13.50 -24.32 -28.56
C LYS A 72 13.45 -22.79 -28.59
N VAL A 73 14.13 -22.17 -29.56
CA VAL A 73 14.11 -20.72 -29.70
C VAL A 73 12.75 -20.26 -30.21
N VAL A 74 12.13 -19.35 -29.45
CA VAL A 74 10.85 -18.71 -29.82
C VAL A 74 11.07 -17.21 -29.91
N ASN A 75 11.23 -16.74 -31.14
CA ASN A 75 11.36 -15.32 -31.41
C ASN A 75 9.98 -14.69 -31.56
N PHE A 76 9.61 -13.85 -30.60
CA PHE A 76 8.44 -13.00 -30.75
C PHE A 76 8.86 -11.66 -31.33
N TYR A 77 8.23 -11.25 -32.39
CA TYR A 77 8.34 -9.87 -32.84
C TYR A 77 7.75 -8.96 -31.74
N ARG A 78 8.58 -8.19 -31.08
CA ARG A 78 8.18 -7.17 -30.13
C ARG A 78 8.53 -5.82 -30.74
N PRO A 79 7.57 -5.12 -31.34
CA PRO A 79 7.82 -3.79 -31.86
C PRO A 79 8.21 -2.88 -30.71
N GLU A 80 9.28 -2.15 -30.86
CA GLU A 80 9.65 -1.09 -29.93
C GLU A 80 8.65 0.06 -30.06
N SER A 81 8.30 0.64 -28.91
CA SER A 81 7.39 1.78 -28.89
C SER A 81 8.14 3.02 -29.40
N GLU A 82 7.56 3.78 -30.33
CA GLU A 82 8.11 5.06 -30.76
C GLU A 82 8.36 6.04 -29.58
N LEU A 83 7.59 5.89 -28.50
CA LEU A 83 7.81 6.64 -27.25
C LEU A 83 9.12 6.28 -26.55
N ALA A 84 9.76 5.15 -26.90
CA ALA A 84 11.03 4.74 -26.29
C ALA A 84 12.13 5.80 -26.51
N ALA A 85 12.15 6.45 -27.67
CA ALA A 85 13.09 7.53 -27.99
C ALA A 85 12.93 8.77 -27.09
N TYR A 86 11.75 8.96 -26.49
CA TYR A 86 11.42 10.13 -25.67
C TYR A 86 11.36 9.80 -24.16
N THR A 87 11.80 8.60 -23.77
CA THR A 87 11.71 8.12 -22.37
C THR A 87 12.28 9.12 -21.37
N SER A 88 13.51 9.60 -21.60
CA SER A 88 14.18 10.55 -20.69
C SER A 88 13.43 11.87 -20.56
N THR A 89 12.93 12.41 -21.65
CA THR A 89 12.17 13.67 -21.66
C THR A 89 10.86 13.53 -20.89
N ILE A 90 10.12 12.44 -21.13
CA ILE A 90 8.84 12.15 -20.47
C ILE A 90 9.06 11.89 -18.98
N GLU A 91 10.08 11.11 -18.62
CA GLU A 91 10.41 10.81 -17.24
C GLU A 91 10.80 12.06 -16.44
N THR A 92 11.67 12.89 -16.99
CA THR A 92 12.06 14.16 -16.36
C THR A 92 10.86 15.07 -16.13
N TYR A 93 10.02 15.23 -17.14
CA TYR A 93 8.83 16.07 -17.01
C TYR A 93 7.86 15.56 -15.95
N PHE A 94 7.56 14.25 -15.93
CA PHE A 94 6.60 13.68 -14.97
C PHE A 94 7.16 13.48 -13.57
N ARG A 95 8.46 13.60 -13.35
CA ARG A 95 9.03 13.72 -11.99
C ARG A 95 8.64 15.04 -11.33
N GLU A 96 8.67 16.12 -12.10
CA GLU A 96 8.31 17.45 -11.60
C GLU A 96 6.80 17.71 -11.64
N ASN A 97 6.12 17.16 -12.65
CA ASN A 97 4.70 17.39 -12.94
C ASN A 97 3.94 16.08 -13.05
N PRO A 98 3.71 15.36 -11.93
CA PRO A 98 3.00 14.08 -11.97
C PRO A 98 1.54 14.26 -12.39
N PRO A 99 1.06 13.51 -13.41
CA PRO A 99 -0.31 13.66 -13.94
C PRO A 99 -1.33 13.07 -12.97
N ALA A 100 -2.49 13.73 -12.84
CA ALA A 100 -3.59 13.25 -12.01
C ALA A 100 -4.37 12.09 -12.68
N SER A 101 -4.30 11.97 -14.00
CA SER A 101 -4.99 10.92 -14.77
C SER A 101 -4.19 10.45 -15.97
N ILE A 102 -4.51 9.23 -16.46
CA ILE A 102 -3.90 8.72 -17.72
C ILE A 102 -4.28 9.57 -18.92
N LYS A 103 -5.47 10.15 -18.94
CA LYS A 103 -5.92 11.05 -20.00
C LYS A 103 -5.04 12.32 -20.06
N GLU A 104 -4.77 12.91 -18.93
CA GLU A 104 -3.85 14.06 -18.81
C GLU A 104 -2.43 13.69 -19.24
N ALA A 105 -1.93 12.54 -18.79
CA ALA A 105 -0.65 12.03 -19.22
C ALA A 105 -0.58 11.83 -20.75
N ALA A 106 -1.62 11.30 -21.36
CA ALA A 106 -1.69 11.10 -22.82
C ALA A 106 -1.63 12.41 -23.59
N ALA A 107 -2.41 13.41 -23.16
CA ALA A 107 -2.38 14.74 -23.76
C ALA A 107 -0.99 15.39 -23.64
N LYS A 108 -0.35 15.25 -22.48
CA LYS A 108 0.97 15.83 -22.27
C LYS A 108 2.09 15.13 -23.04
N ILE A 109 1.99 13.79 -23.18
CA ILE A 109 2.91 13.03 -24.06
C ILE A 109 2.76 13.47 -25.51
N GLU A 110 1.52 13.65 -25.98
CA GLU A 110 1.25 14.16 -27.33
C GLU A 110 1.87 15.55 -27.53
N ASP A 111 1.72 16.46 -26.56
CA ASP A 111 2.37 17.78 -26.58
C ASP A 111 3.90 17.73 -26.66
N LEU A 112 4.52 16.85 -25.88
CA LEU A 112 5.97 16.76 -25.76
C LEU A 112 6.63 16.03 -26.95
N THR A 113 5.93 15.10 -27.56
CA THR A 113 6.50 14.16 -28.55
C THR A 113 5.87 14.24 -29.92
N GLY A 114 4.71 14.85 -30.04
CA GLY A 114 3.86 14.82 -31.25
C GLY A 114 3.20 13.45 -31.50
N ILE A 115 3.41 12.47 -30.61
CA ILE A 115 2.94 11.10 -30.78
C ILE A 115 1.67 10.86 -30.00
N LYS A 116 0.56 10.66 -30.69
CA LYS A 116 -0.72 10.30 -30.07
C LYS A 116 -0.83 8.80 -29.79
N ARG A 117 -1.20 8.45 -28.55
CA ARG A 117 -1.41 7.06 -28.11
C ARG A 117 -2.69 6.93 -27.31
N SER A 118 -3.30 5.74 -27.35
CA SER A 118 -4.46 5.43 -26.52
C SER A 118 -4.10 5.40 -25.03
N GLU A 119 -5.07 5.67 -24.15
CA GLU A 119 -4.87 5.63 -22.70
C GLU A 119 -4.29 4.28 -22.21
N THR A 120 -4.68 3.17 -22.85
CA THR A 120 -4.15 1.83 -22.54
C THR A 120 -2.67 1.71 -22.87
N GLN A 121 -2.24 2.25 -24.00
CA GLN A 121 -0.82 2.23 -24.41
C GLN A 121 0.00 3.16 -23.51
N VAL A 122 -0.51 4.35 -23.20
CA VAL A 122 0.13 5.29 -22.28
C VAL A 122 0.28 4.66 -20.89
N ARG A 123 -0.77 4.02 -20.36
CA ARG A 123 -0.69 3.31 -19.07
C ARG A 123 0.40 2.24 -19.07
N LYS A 124 0.47 1.41 -20.12
CA LYS A 124 1.52 0.39 -20.25
C LYS A 124 2.92 1.02 -20.29
N PHE A 125 3.08 2.09 -21.06
CA PHE A 125 4.33 2.82 -21.16
C PHE A 125 4.76 3.42 -19.83
N LEU A 126 3.88 4.16 -19.12
CA LEU A 126 4.19 4.72 -17.79
C LEU A 126 4.50 3.63 -16.76
N THR A 127 3.81 2.48 -16.84
CA THR A 127 4.10 1.33 -15.97
C THR A 127 5.50 0.75 -16.26
N SER A 128 5.92 0.70 -17.54
CA SER A 128 7.28 0.24 -17.90
C SER A 128 8.37 1.19 -17.39
N LEU A 129 8.07 2.48 -17.21
CA LEU A 129 8.94 3.47 -16.55
C LEU A 129 8.94 3.35 -15.01
N GLY A 130 8.20 2.41 -14.43
CA GLY A 130 8.08 2.24 -12.97
C GLY A 130 7.05 3.16 -12.30
N MET A 131 6.29 3.95 -13.06
CA MET A 131 5.23 4.78 -12.51
C MET A 131 4.02 3.92 -12.09
N LYS A 132 3.45 4.27 -10.93
CA LYS A 132 2.26 3.60 -10.38
C LYS A 132 1.32 4.65 -9.77
N PRO A 133 0.00 4.42 -9.77
CA PRO A 133 -0.90 5.26 -9.00
C PRO A 133 -0.47 5.28 -7.52
N ARG A 134 -0.24 6.46 -6.98
CA ARG A 134 0.16 6.66 -5.59
C ARG A 134 -0.87 7.54 -4.89
N LYS A 135 -1.24 7.17 -3.68
CA LYS A 135 -2.03 8.07 -2.83
C LYS A 135 -1.14 9.23 -2.40
N VAL A 136 -1.57 10.45 -2.67
CA VAL A 136 -0.86 11.65 -2.22
C VAL A 136 -0.92 11.72 -0.70
N GLY A 137 0.24 11.85 -0.07
CA GLY A 137 0.38 12.12 1.37
C GLY A 137 0.39 13.62 1.64
N MET A 138 -0.04 14.01 2.83
CA MET A 138 0.03 15.39 3.31
C MET A 138 1.16 15.47 4.35
N VAL A 139 2.08 16.37 4.14
CA VAL A 139 3.12 16.72 5.11
C VAL A 139 2.84 18.14 5.59
N PRO A 140 2.81 18.43 6.91
CA PRO A 140 2.63 19.78 7.39
C PRO A 140 3.76 20.69 6.86
N ALA A 141 3.38 21.79 6.22
CA ALA A 141 4.35 22.70 5.57
C ALA A 141 5.38 23.33 6.54
N LYS A 142 5.07 23.32 7.85
CA LYS A 142 5.92 23.84 8.92
C LYS A 142 6.61 22.73 9.72
N ALA A 143 6.59 21.48 9.26
CA ALA A 143 7.32 20.40 9.90
C ALA A 143 8.83 20.58 9.70
N ASP A 144 9.60 20.39 10.76
CA ASP A 144 11.05 20.36 10.77
C ASP A 144 11.54 18.92 10.96
N PRO A 145 11.94 18.21 9.90
CA PRO A 145 12.37 16.83 10.00
C PRO A 145 13.62 16.63 10.85
N GLU A 146 14.54 17.59 10.85
CA GLU A 146 15.78 17.50 11.62
C GLU A 146 15.48 17.63 13.12
N GLN A 147 14.65 18.60 13.50
CA GLN A 147 14.20 18.75 14.88
C GLN A 147 13.42 17.53 15.37
N GLN A 148 12.58 16.92 14.51
CA GLN A 148 11.84 15.71 14.86
C GLN A 148 12.77 14.51 15.09
N GLU A 149 13.76 14.33 14.23
CA GLU A 149 14.73 13.22 14.35
C GLU A 149 15.64 13.40 15.57
N GLN A 150 16.08 14.61 15.83
CA GLN A 150 16.87 14.92 17.03
C GLN A 150 16.04 14.67 18.30
N PHE A 151 14.81 15.16 18.35
CA PHE A 151 13.91 14.94 19.49
C PHE A 151 13.66 13.44 19.73
N LYS A 152 13.48 12.68 18.66
CA LYS A 152 13.27 11.24 18.72
C LYS A 152 14.45 10.55 19.37
N LYS A 153 15.69 10.85 18.93
CA LYS A 153 16.91 10.24 19.47
C LYS A 153 17.22 10.68 20.90
N ASP A 154 17.10 11.97 21.17
CA ASP A 154 17.60 12.55 22.43
C ASP A 154 16.60 12.40 23.59
N LYS A 155 15.30 12.33 23.29
CA LYS A 155 14.26 12.34 24.32
C LYS A 155 13.30 11.15 24.23
N LEU A 156 12.84 10.79 23.05
CA LEU A 156 11.80 9.78 22.90
C LEU A 156 12.36 8.37 23.04
N GLU A 157 13.44 8.03 22.33
CA GLU A 157 14.05 6.70 22.36
C GLU A 157 14.50 6.27 23.75
N PRO A 158 15.20 7.09 24.57
CA PRO A 158 15.57 6.71 25.92
C PRO A 158 14.36 6.34 26.79
N VAL A 159 13.29 7.13 26.71
CA VAL A 159 12.05 6.88 27.48
C VAL A 159 11.35 5.60 26.98
N LEU A 160 11.37 5.33 25.67
CA LEU A 160 10.83 4.09 25.11
C LEU A 160 11.65 2.86 25.50
N ASP A 161 12.95 2.99 25.64
CA ASP A 161 13.81 1.88 26.09
C ASP A 161 13.59 1.56 27.55
N GLU A 162 13.38 2.55 28.42
CA GLU A 162 12.92 2.33 29.80
C GLU A 162 11.54 1.67 29.85
N ALA A 163 10.64 2.03 28.92
CA ALA A 163 9.33 1.39 28.83
C ALA A 163 9.42 -0.10 28.41
N LYS A 164 10.30 -0.42 27.47
CA LYS A 164 10.58 -1.82 27.06
C LYS A 164 11.20 -2.64 28.18
N ALA A 165 12.01 -2.00 29.02
CA ALA A 165 12.62 -2.62 30.20
C ALA A 165 11.64 -2.69 31.41
N GLU A 166 10.39 -2.28 31.24
CA GLU A 166 9.34 -2.24 32.27
C GLU A 166 9.68 -1.40 33.52
N THR A 167 10.68 -0.53 33.43
CA THR A 167 11.09 0.36 34.52
C THR A 167 10.29 1.68 34.55
N ARG A 168 9.54 1.97 33.48
CA ARG A 168 8.71 3.17 33.32
C ARG A 168 7.45 2.86 32.51
N LYS A 169 6.35 3.50 32.82
CA LYS A 169 5.15 3.51 31.97
C LYS A 169 5.15 4.75 31.07
N VAL A 170 4.93 4.53 29.78
CA VAL A 170 4.92 5.59 28.76
C VAL A 170 3.61 5.58 28.01
N PHE A 171 2.94 6.72 27.99
CA PHE A 171 1.63 6.88 27.35
C PHE A 171 1.68 7.94 26.25
N SER A 172 1.16 7.61 25.07
CA SER A 172 0.84 8.60 24.04
C SER A 172 -0.56 9.16 24.31
N VAL A 173 -0.68 10.48 24.51
CA VAL A 173 -1.92 11.14 24.93
C VAL A 173 -2.41 12.09 23.84
N ASP A 174 -3.67 11.94 23.45
CA ASP A 174 -4.35 12.83 22.51
C ASP A 174 -5.87 12.82 22.72
N ALA A 175 -6.54 13.85 22.20
CA ALA A 175 -7.99 13.98 22.25
C ALA A 175 -8.63 13.72 20.89
N ALA A 176 -9.55 12.78 20.84
CA ALA A 176 -10.39 12.55 19.67
C ALA A 176 -11.78 13.16 19.85
N HIS A 177 -12.26 13.81 18.80
CA HIS A 177 -13.61 14.35 18.72
C HIS A 177 -14.42 13.55 17.69
N PHE A 178 -15.39 12.80 18.17
CA PHE A 178 -16.29 12.02 17.36
C PHE A 178 -17.62 12.78 17.20
N VAL A 179 -17.99 13.07 15.99
CA VAL A 179 -19.24 13.75 15.68
C VAL A 179 -20.24 12.73 15.13
N LEU A 180 -21.45 12.72 15.67
CA LEU A 180 -22.54 11.89 15.13
C LEU A 180 -22.90 12.41 13.73
N ALA A 181 -22.19 11.88 12.72
CA ALA A 181 -22.37 12.19 11.31
C ALA A 181 -21.91 10.97 10.51
N PRO A 182 -22.46 10.71 9.32
CA PRO A 182 -22.03 9.60 8.50
C PRO A 182 -20.62 9.85 7.96
N PHE A 183 -19.75 8.90 8.18
CA PHE A 183 -18.44 8.83 7.56
C PHE A 183 -18.54 7.95 6.31
N LEU A 184 -18.44 8.57 5.13
CA LEU A 184 -18.59 7.85 3.87
C LEU A 184 -17.29 7.10 3.54
N GLY A 185 -17.41 5.79 3.36
CA GLY A 185 -16.36 4.89 2.91
C GLY A 185 -16.69 4.27 1.55
N ILE A 186 -15.81 3.36 1.10
CA ILE A 186 -16.04 2.55 -0.10
C ILE A 186 -16.50 1.17 0.37
N LEU A 187 -17.65 0.72 -0.15
CA LEU A 187 -18.24 -0.59 0.12
C LEU A 187 -18.30 -1.41 -1.18
N TRP A 188 -18.12 -2.71 -1.06
CA TRP A 188 -18.45 -3.65 -2.12
C TRP A 188 -19.96 -3.90 -2.08
N SER A 189 -20.68 -3.45 -3.11
CA SER A 189 -22.13 -3.63 -3.22
C SER A 189 -22.57 -3.70 -4.68
N PHE A 190 -23.71 -4.34 -4.92
CA PHE A 190 -24.29 -4.43 -6.27
C PHE A 190 -24.89 -3.11 -6.75
N ILE A 191 -25.33 -2.25 -5.82
CA ILE A 191 -25.93 -0.94 -6.09
C ILE A 191 -25.31 0.11 -5.16
N ARG A 192 -25.47 1.37 -5.51
CA ARG A 192 -25.03 2.48 -4.64
C ARG A 192 -25.79 2.47 -3.33
N VAL A 193 -25.05 2.37 -2.22
CA VAL A 193 -25.61 2.43 -0.86
C VAL A 193 -25.66 3.88 -0.39
N PHE A 194 -26.81 4.26 0.19
CA PHE A 194 -27.02 5.55 0.82
C PHE A 194 -27.12 5.36 2.33
N VAL A 195 -26.29 6.08 3.08
CA VAL A 195 -26.32 6.07 4.55
C VAL A 195 -27.12 7.28 5.02
N LYS A 196 -28.05 7.07 5.96
CA LYS A 196 -28.83 8.15 6.56
C LYS A 196 -27.90 9.12 7.30
N ALA A 197 -28.22 10.40 7.30
CA ALA A 197 -27.50 11.42 8.05
C ALA A 197 -28.42 11.95 9.16
N PRO A 198 -27.97 11.97 10.44
CA PRO A 198 -28.75 12.53 11.52
C PRO A 198 -28.89 14.06 11.37
N ALA A 199 -30.02 14.58 11.83
CA ALA A 199 -30.20 16.03 11.97
C ALA A 199 -29.46 16.51 13.24
N GLY A 200 -28.47 17.37 13.06
CA GLY A 200 -27.67 17.93 14.17
C GLY A 200 -26.27 17.29 14.30
N ARG A 201 -25.42 17.93 15.10
CA ARG A 201 -24.01 17.53 15.29
C ARG A 201 -23.74 17.34 16.77
N LYS A 202 -24.22 16.24 17.33
CA LYS A 202 -23.82 15.84 18.70
C LYS A 202 -22.37 15.37 18.65
N ARG A 203 -21.60 15.69 19.67
CA ARG A 203 -20.18 15.41 19.76
C ARG A 203 -19.90 14.54 20.99
N PHE A 204 -19.10 13.51 20.81
CA PHE A 204 -18.50 12.71 21.85
C PHE A 204 -17.00 12.87 21.83
N ASN A 205 -16.40 13.26 22.95
CA ASN A 205 -14.98 13.50 23.07
C ASN A 205 -14.34 12.42 23.93
N VAL A 206 -13.19 11.95 23.49
CA VAL A 206 -12.37 10.97 24.20
C VAL A 206 -10.96 11.53 24.34
N LEU A 207 -10.51 11.80 25.56
CA LEU A 207 -9.10 12.04 25.86
C LEU A 207 -8.50 10.71 26.25
N GLY A 208 -7.60 10.17 25.44
CA GLY A 208 -7.00 8.86 25.64
C GLY A 208 -5.52 8.95 26.01
N ALA A 209 -5.08 8.03 26.87
CA ALA A 209 -3.69 7.70 27.13
C ALA A 209 -3.45 6.26 26.71
N LEU A 210 -2.72 6.06 25.63
CA LEU A 210 -2.39 4.75 25.06
C LEU A 210 -0.99 4.34 25.54
N ASP A 211 -0.88 3.25 26.30
CA ASP A 211 0.41 2.66 26.66
C ASP A 211 1.16 2.23 25.39
N VAL A 212 2.39 2.69 25.22
CA VAL A 212 3.16 2.47 23.99
C VAL A 212 3.65 1.04 23.83
N ILE A 213 3.63 0.23 24.89
CA ILE A 213 4.07 -1.18 24.89
C ILE A 213 2.88 -2.13 24.90
N THR A 214 1.99 -2.00 25.89
CA THR A 214 0.86 -2.94 26.07
C THR A 214 -0.34 -2.61 25.19
N HIS A 215 -0.40 -1.37 24.66
CA HIS A 215 -1.54 -0.81 23.94
C HIS A 215 -2.83 -0.73 24.78
N GLU A 216 -2.72 -0.80 26.10
CA GLU A 216 -3.84 -0.51 27.00
C GLU A 216 -4.24 0.96 26.88
N LEU A 217 -5.54 1.23 26.77
CA LEU A 217 -6.08 2.59 26.68
C LEU A 217 -6.77 2.98 27.98
N ILE A 218 -6.30 4.05 28.60
CA ILE A 218 -6.98 4.72 29.70
C ILE A 218 -7.60 5.99 29.17
N SER A 219 -8.87 6.25 29.43
CA SER A 219 -9.56 7.37 28.84
C SER A 219 -10.45 8.17 29.82
N VAL A 220 -10.67 9.42 29.44
CA VAL A 220 -11.67 10.34 29.99
C VAL A 220 -12.59 10.75 28.85
N THR A 221 -13.89 10.62 29.05
CA THR A 221 -14.89 10.94 28.02
C THR A 221 -15.85 12.01 28.47
N ASN A 222 -16.30 12.85 27.55
CA ASN A 222 -17.38 13.79 27.79
C ASN A 222 -18.12 14.20 26.50
N ASP A 223 -19.27 14.83 26.67
CA ASP A 223 -20.10 15.32 25.58
C ASP A 223 -19.97 16.84 25.38
N THR A 224 -19.05 17.49 26.10
CA THR A 224 -18.84 18.93 26.10
C THR A 224 -17.51 19.29 25.43
N TYR A 225 -16.46 19.50 26.22
CA TYR A 225 -15.14 19.91 25.74
C TYR A 225 -14.03 19.22 26.54
N ILE A 226 -12.95 18.82 25.84
CA ILE A 226 -11.71 18.47 26.51
C ILE A 226 -10.97 19.75 26.88
N ASN A 227 -10.62 19.86 28.15
CA ASN A 227 -9.94 21.02 28.73
C ASN A 227 -8.87 20.57 29.76
N ALA A 228 -8.26 21.52 30.44
CA ALA A 228 -7.24 21.21 31.44
C ALA A 228 -7.74 20.30 32.58
N LEU A 229 -9.01 20.42 32.99
CA LEU A 229 -9.60 19.55 34.00
C LEU A 229 -9.70 18.11 33.55
N SER A 230 -10.04 17.90 32.27
CA SER A 230 -10.04 16.55 31.66
C SER A 230 -8.64 15.93 31.67
N VAL A 231 -7.60 16.73 31.37
CA VAL A 231 -6.21 16.26 31.48
C VAL A 231 -5.86 15.93 32.96
N CYS A 232 -6.23 16.78 33.91
CA CYS A 232 -6.01 16.50 35.31
C CYS A 232 -6.71 15.22 35.80
N GLU A 233 -7.91 14.96 35.31
CA GLU A 233 -8.62 13.70 35.60
C GLU A 233 -7.86 12.51 35.06
N LEU A 234 -7.38 12.59 33.80
CA LEU A 234 -6.58 11.55 33.18
C LEU A 234 -5.28 11.28 33.95
N LEU A 235 -4.56 12.32 34.39
CA LEU A 235 -3.34 12.18 35.21
C LEU A 235 -3.62 11.42 36.50
N ARG A 236 -4.72 11.74 37.20
CA ARG A 236 -5.11 11.03 38.43
C ARG A 236 -5.41 9.57 38.17
N LYS A 237 -6.19 9.25 37.12
CA LYS A 237 -6.48 7.85 36.71
C LYS A 237 -5.19 7.07 36.42
N LEU A 238 -4.24 7.68 35.71
CA LEU A 238 -2.95 7.06 35.43
C LEU A 238 -2.17 6.76 36.71
N ARG A 239 -2.08 7.70 37.64
CA ARG A 239 -1.35 7.51 38.90
C ARG A 239 -2.05 6.50 39.81
N GLU A 240 -3.37 6.51 39.86
CA GLU A 240 -4.17 5.51 40.58
C GLU A 240 -3.93 4.09 40.04
N ARG A 241 -3.88 3.94 38.73
CA ARG A 241 -3.65 2.65 38.06
C ARG A 241 -2.23 2.14 38.22
N PHE A 242 -1.24 3.05 38.30
CA PHE A 242 0.21 2.73 38.36
C PHE A 242 0.86 3.56 39.53
N PRO A 243 0.64 3.18 40.77
CA PRO A 243 1.04 4.00 41.90
C PRO A 243 2.56 4.11 42.08
N ASP A 244 3.30 3.03 41.82
CA ASP A 244 4.71 2.89 42.18
C ASP A 244 5.70 3.03 41.03
N ILE A 245 5.22 3.09 39.80
CA ILE A 245 6.06 3.13 38.60
C ILE A 245 6.18 4.56 38.08
N PRO A 246 7.38 5.03 37.67
CA PRO A 246 7.53 6.30 36.96
C PRO A 246 6.67 6.34 35.70
N ILE A 247 5.98 7.46 35.49
CA ILE A 247 5.09 7.65 34.33
C ILE A 247 5.61 8.83 33.52
N THR A 248 5.72 8.62 32.20
CA THR A 248 5.92 9.70 31.23
C THR A 248 4.73 9.72 30.26
N ILE A 249 4.17 10.90 30.04
CA ILE A 249 3.13 11.09 29.02
C ILE A 249 3.66 11.95 27.88
N ILE A 250 3.44 11.48 26.67
CA ILE A 250 3.81 12.16 25.42
C ILE A 250 2.58 12.93 24.94
N LEU A 251 2.72 14.25 24.85
CA LEU A 251 1.65 15.20 24.57
C LEU A 251 1.93 15.99 23.30
N ASP A 252 0.89 16.43 22.63
CA ASP A 252 1.00 17.49 21.64
C ASP A 252 1.17 18.88 22.32
N ASN A 253 1.18 19.94 21.52
CA ASN A 253 1.35 21.30 22.03
C ASN A 253 0.03 22.03 22.28
N ALA A 254 -1.07 21.34 22.54
CA ALA A 254 -2.36 21.96 22.80
C ALA A 254 -2.33 22.86 24.04
N ARG A 255 -2.95 24.05 23.97
CA ARG A 255 -2.89 25.06 25.03
C ARG A 255 -3.42 24.56 26.38
N TYR A 256 -4.47 23.72 26.38
CA TYR A 256 -5.07 23.16 27.58
C TYR A 256 -4.20 22.11 28.29
N GLN A 257 -3.22 21.55 27.57
CA GLN A 257 -2.21 20.64 28.11
C GLN A 257 -1.00 21.41 28.69
N LYS A 258 -0.71 22.61 28.14
CA LYS A 258 0.39 23.49 28.54
C LYS A 258 -0.07 24.60 29.43
N CYS A 259 -0.65 24.26 30.58
CA CYS A 259 -1.09 25.25 31.53
C CYS A 259 -0.60 24.93 32.97
N ARG A 260 -0.57 25.94 33.83
CA ARG A 260 -0.06 25.84 35.18
C ARG A 260 -0.75 24.72 35.97
N LEU A 261 -2.08 24.60 35.86
CA LEU A 261 -2.85 23.56 36.54
C LEU A 261 -2.38 22.14 36.22
N VAL A 262 -2.09 21.86 34.95
CA VAL A 262 -1.61 20.55 34.51
C VAL A 262 -0.18 20.31 34.99
N TRP A 263 0.68 21.31 34.92
CA TRP A 263 2.09 21.19 35.34
C TRP A 263 2.20 20.95 36.84
N GLU A 264 1.46 21.70 37.66
CA GLU A 264 1.45 21.57 39.14
C GLU A 264 0.97 20.17 39.54
N LEU A 265 -0.13 19.69 38.95
CA LEU A 265 -0.65 18.37 39.25
C LEU A 265 0.27 17.24 38.73
N ALA A 266 0.87 17.39 37.58
CA ALA A 266 1.82 16.40 37.08
C ALA A 266 3.04 16.26 37.96
N ALA A 267 3.56 17.40 38.49
CA ALA A 267 4.64 17.42 39.47
C ALA A 267 4.23 16.77 40.79
N GLU A 268 3.05 17.08 41.31
CA GLU A 268 2.49 16.45 42.52
C GLU A 268 2.36 14.93 42.39
N LEU A 269 1.88 14.50 41.24
CA LEU A 269 1.69 13.08 40.92
C LEU A 269 2.97 12.38 40.44
N ASN A 270 4.12 13.06 40.38
CA ASN A 270 5.39 12.54 39.85
C ASN A 270 5.22 11.93 38.45
N ILE A 271 4.55 12.66 37.55
CA ILE A 271 4.34 12.31 36.13
C ILE A 271 5.15 13.26 35.25
N GLU A 272 6.02 12.71 34.43
CA GLU A 272 6.80 13.48 33.46
C GLU A 272 5.96 13.85 32.25
N LEU A 273 6.02 15.12 31.83
CA LEU A 273 5.35 15.64 30.64
C LEU A 273 6.35 15.84 29.51
N LEU A 274 6.26 15.02 28.48
CA LEU A 274 7.10 15.10 27.29
C LEU A 274 6.31 15.68 26.12
N TYR A 275 6.61 16.94 25.77
CA TYR A 275 5.93 17.63 24.66
C TYR A 275 6.63 17.39 23.34
N LEU A 276 5.87 16.96 22.34
CA LEU A 276 6.36 16.74 20.97
C LEU A 276 6.76 18.07 20.31
N PRO A 277 7.71 18.03 19.36
CA PRO A 277 7.97 19.18 18.48
C PRO A 277 6.68 19.60 17.74
N PRO A 278 6.55 20.88 17.38
CA PRO A 278 5.40 21.33 16.59
C PRO A 278 5.29 20.55 15.26
N TYR A 279 4.06 20.29 14.85
CA TYR A 279 3.76 19.61 13.57
C TYR A 279 4.36 18.21 13.41
N SER A 280 4.39 17.41 14.49
CA SER A 280 4.95 16.06 14.54
C SER A 280 3.93 14.94 14.77
N PRO A 281 2.85 14.83 13.97
CA PRO A 281 1.82 13.80 14.16
C PRO A 281 2.36 12.38 13.95
N ASN A 282 3.43 12.23 13.18
CA ASN A 282 4.11 10.96 12.94
C ASN A 282 4.75 10.35 14.20
N LEU A 283 5.05 11.16 15.22
CA LEU A 283 5.62 10.71 16.49
C LEU A 283 4.55 10.31 17.53
N GLN A 284 3.25 10.48 17.23
CA GLN A 284 2.16 10.22 18.14
C GLN A 284 1.44 8.90 17.80
N LEU A 285 1.64 7.89 18.65
CA LEU A 285 1.10 6.54 18.41
C LEU A 285 -0.43 6.51 18.44
N ILE A 286 -1.05 7.21 19.37
CA ILE A 286 -2.50 7.22 19.60
C ILE A 286 -3.31 7.71 18.39
N GLU A 287 -2.72 8.52 17.50
CA GLU A 287 -3.40 8.91 16.24
C GLU A 287 -3.75 7.71 15.35
N ARG A 288 -2.97 6.62 15.41
CA ARG A 288 -3.26 5.38 14.68
C ARG A 288 -4.48 4.69 15.26
N LEU A 289 -4.62 4.72 16.59
CA LEU A 289 -5.82 4.22 17.27
C LEU A 289 -7.07 4.97 16.81
N TRP A 290 -7.03 6.31 16.78
CA TRP A 290 -8.18 7.10 16.33
C TRP A 290 -8.56 6.83 14.88
N LYS A 291 -7.58 6.62 14.00
CA LYS A 291 -7.84 6.20 12.61
C LYS A 291 -8.49 4.81 12.54
N PHE A 292 -8.06 3.88 13.38
CA PHE A 292 -8.64 2.55 13.48
C PHE A 292 -10.09 2.61 13.97
N VAL A 293 -10.36 3.30 15.09
CA VAL A 293 -11.71 3.46 15.65
C VAL A 293 -12.66 4.10 14.63
N LYS A 294 -12.24 5.19 13.97
CA LYS A 294 -13.05 5.82 12.92
C LYS A 294 -13.37 4.85 11.79
N LYS A 295 -12.39 4.06 11.35
CA LYS A 295 -12.58 3.09 10.26
C LYS A 295 -13.50 1.94 10.65
N LYS A 296 -13.35 1.41 11.86
CA LYS A 296 -14.07 0.24 12.33
C LYS A 296 -15.51 0.57 12.73
N CYS A 297 -15.71 1.66 13.46
CA CYS A 297 -16.99 1.98 14.09
C CYS A 297 -17.81 3.01 13.33
N LEU A 298 -17.19 3.91 12.53
CA LEU A 298 -17.90 5.04 11.97
C LEU A 298 -18.07 5.00 10.46
N TYR A 299 -17.11 4.43 9.71
CA TYR A 299 -17.17 4.45 8.25
C TYR A 299 -18.32 3.59 7.73
N SER A 300 -19.24 4.21 7.00
CA SER A 300 -20.42 3.58 6.41
C SER A 300 -21.40 2.96 7.41
N HIS A 301 -21.30 3.34 8.68
CA HIS A 301 -22.25 2.99 9.72
C HIS A 301 -23.21 4.16 9.98
N TYR A 302 -24.45 3.82 10.33
CA TYR A 302 -25.48 4.73 10.79
C TYR A 302 -25.90 4.36 12.19
N TYR A 303 -26.05 5.35 13.05
CA TYR A 303 -26.55 5.20 14.41
C TYR A 303 -27.82 6.01 14.57
N ASP A 304 -28.90 5.39 15.02
CA ASP A 304 -30.19 6.03 15.17
C ASP A 304 -30.18 7.06 16.31
N ASP A 305 -29.41 6.80 17.35
CA ASP A 305 -29.29 7.65 18.51
C ASP A 305 -27.84 7.86 18.95
N PHE A 306 -27.66 8.83 19.85
CA PHE A 306 -26.34 9.22 20.32
C PHE A 306 -25.71 8.25 21.33
N GLU A 307 -26.54 7.54 22.11
CA GLU A 307 -26.05 6.57 23.09
C GLU A 307 -25.48 5.33 22.38
N THR A 308 -26.18 4.81 21.40
CA THR A 308 -25.67 3.71 20.54
C THR A 308 -24.36 4.10 19.85
N PHE A 309 -24.27 5.35 19.37
CA PHE A 309 -23.04 5.87 18.77
C PHE A 309 -21.88 5.91 19.79
N LYS A 310 -22.11 6.37 21.02
CA LYS A 310 -21.09 6.38 22.08
C LYS A 310 -20.66 4.97 22.47
N SER A 311 -21.61 4.07 22.67
CA SER A 311 -21.34 2.67 23.01
C SER A 311 -20.46 1.99 21.97
N ALA A 312 -20.75 2.17 20.67
CA ALA A 312 -19.93 1.62 19.60
C ALA A 312 -18.48 2.12 19.60
N ILE A 313 -18.24 3.37 20.04
CA ILE A 313 -16.89 3.93 20.15
C ILE A 313 -16.17 3.38 21.40
N VAL A 314 -16.88 3.26 22.52
CA VAL A 314 -16.30 2.79 23.80
C VAL A 314 -15.97 1.30 23.74
N GLU A 315 -16.81 0.49 23.08
CA GLU A 315 -16.62 -0.97 22.96
C GLU A 315 -15.57 -1.36 21.90
N CYS A 316 -15.13 -0.41 21.07
CA CYS A 316 -14.18 -0.66 20.01
C CYS A 316 -12.75 -0.80 20.53
#